data_5c5328ec4f89a646ec78f8914ba783a6
#
_entry.id   5c5328ec4f89a646ec78f8914ba783a6
#
_cell.length_a   1.000
_cell.length_b   1.000
_cell.length_c   1.000
_cell.angle_alpha   90.00
_cell.angle_beta   90.00
_cell.angle_gamma   90.00
#
_symmetry.space_group_name_H-M   'P 1'
#
loop_
_entity.id
_entity.type
_entity.pdbx_description
1 polymer ?
#
loop_
_entity_poly.entity_id
_entity_poly.type
_entity_poly.pdbx_seq_one_letter_code
_entity_poly.pdbx_strand_id
1 'polypeptide(L)'
;RQRDFDRANLLASQALTHAPDDVSAWALQGLVWRLVGDERAYWMHEQPALVQTRALEGRSTLLDRVSEALNALHDRSSFPLAQSLRGGTQTPHILFARCEPVFAELHDVIVHTLRSYRSALPPSDEIHPLLRYRDKPWRLGGSWSVRLNGGGDHHASHIHPQGIISSALYIQLPEASSRNNK
;
A
#
# COMPACT_ATOMS: atom_id res chain seq x y z
N ARG A 1 -31.02 -5.42 -0.91
CA ARG A 1 -29.68 -4.77 -0.70
C ARG A 1 -29.37 -4.55 0.79
N GLN A 2 -30.26 -3.90 1.58
CA GLN A 2 -29.96 -3.65 3.01
C GLN A 2 -29.71 -4.95 3.80
N ARG A 3 -30.54 -5.97 3.60
CA ARG A 3 -30.35 -7.28 4.28
C ARG A 3 -29.01 -7.96 3.95
N ASP A 4 -28.48 -7.71 2.77
CA ASP A 4 -27.18 -8.28 2.36
C ASP A 4 -26.02 -7.58 3.09
N PHE A 5 -26.11 -6.26 3.32
CA PHE A 5 -25.11 -5.52 4.10
C PHE A 5 -25.16 -5.87 5.59
N ASP A 6 -26.36 -6.04 6.17
CA ASP A 6 -26.51 -6.46 7.57
C ASP A 6 -25.88 -7.85 7.79
N ARG A 7 -26.11 -8.78 6.86
CA ARG A 7 -25.49 -10.09 6.89
C ARG A 7 -23.97 -10.03 6.70
N ALA A 8 -23.49 -9.21 5.77
CA ALA A 8 -22.06 -9.02 5.55
C ALA A 8 -21.38 -8.43 6.79
N ASN A 9 -22.00 -7.42 7.42
CA ASN A 9 -21.53 -6.83 8.67
C ASN A 9 -21.45 -7.86 9.81
N LEU A 10 -22.48 -8.68 9.97
CA LEU A 10 -22.50 -9.74 10.97
C LEU A 10 -21.38 -10.75 10.75
N LEU A 11 -21.20 -11.25 9.53
CA LEU A 11 -20.18 -12.24 9.20
C LEU A 11 -18.76 -11.68 9.38
N ALA A 12 -18.50 -10.44 8.96
CA ALA A 12 -17.20 -9.80 9.16
C ALA A 12 -16.91 -9.60 10.66
N SER A 13 -17.91 -9.16 11.44
CA SER A 13 -17.77 -9.02 12.90
C SER A 13 -17.50 -10.35 13.60
N GLN A 14 -18.17 -11.43 13.17
CA GLN A 14 -17.91 -12.78 13.70
C GLN A 14 -16.49 -13.25 13.35
N ALA A 15 -16.03 -13.02 12.11
CA ALA A 15 -14.67 -13.35 11.72
C ALA A 15 -13.65 -12.62 12.60
N LEU A 16 -13.85 -11.32 12.87
CA LEU A 16 -12.97 -10.52 13.73
C LEU A 16 -13.03 -10.94 15.21
N THR A 17 -14.14 -11.52 15.67
CA THR A 17 -14.22 -12.09 17.02
C THR A 17 -13.30 -13.32 17.14
N HIS A 18 -13.22 -14.14 16.09
CA HIS A 18 -12.35 -15.34 16.08
C HIS A 18 -10.90 -15.02 15.72
N ALA A 19 -10.69 -14.05 14.84
CA ALA A 19 -9.37 -13.67 14.35
C ALA A 19 -9.24 -12.12 14.32
N PRO A 20 -8.97 -11.47 15.48
CA PRO A 20 -8.92 -10.01 15.61
C PRO A 20 -7.84 -9.33 14.75
N ASP A 21 -6.84 -10.11 14.31
CA ASP A 21 -5.72 -9.64 13.50
C ASP A 21 -5.89 -9.93 12.00
N ASP A 22 -7.04 -10.49 11.58
CA ASP A 22 -7.29 -10.77 10.16
C ASP A 22 -7.54 -9.48 9.37
N VAL A 23 -6.50 -9.06 8.61
CA VAL A 23 -6.55 -7.87 7.77
C VAL A 23 -7.62 -7.96 6.69
N SER A 24 -7.91 -9.15 6.17
CA SER A 24 -8.97 -9.36 5.18
C SER A 24 -10.36 -9.12 5.77
N ALA A 25 -10.60 -9.62 6.97
CA ALA A 25 -11.85 -9.38 7.69
C ALA A 25 -12.02 -7.89 8.03
N TRP A 26 -10.97 -7.21 8.47
CA TRP A 26 -10.98 -5.76 8.70
C TRP A 26 -11.26 -4.97 7.42
N ALA A 27 -10.65 -5.35 6.29
CA ALA A 27 -10.88 -4.68 5.02
C ALA A 27 -12.35 -4.80 4.57
N LEU A 28 -12.94 -6.00 4.71
CA LEU A 28 -14.35 -6.22 4.41
C LEU A 28 -15.27 -5.46 5.37
N GLN A 29 -14.96 -5.47 6.66
CA GLN A 29 -15.72 -4.73 7.68
C GLN A 29 -15.74 -3.24 7.39
N GLY A 30 -14.59 -2.65 7.10
CA GLY A 30 -14.47 -1.23 6.75
C GLY A 30 -15.20 -0.87 5.46
N LEU A 31 -15.16 -1.75 4.46
CA LEU A 31 -15.94 -1.56 3.23
C LEU A 31 -17.46 -1.56 3.51
N VAL A 32 -17.94 -2.49 4.31
CA VAL A 32 -19.37 -2.54 4.69
C VAL A 32 -19.76 -1.27 5.43
N TRP A 33 -19.01 -0.84 6.44
CA TRP A 33 -19.26 0.40 7.18
C TRP A 33 -19.36 1.62 6.26
N ARG A 34 -18.44 1.74 5.31
CA ARG A 34 -18.45 2.83 4.34
C ARG A 34 -19.69 2.80 3.43
N LEU A 35 -20.09 1.61 2.98
CA LEU A 35 -21.26 1.44 2.09
C LEU A 35 -22.60 1.72 2.78
N VAL A 36 -22.68 1.53 4.10
CA VAL A 36 -23.91 1.80 4.88
C VAL A 36 -23.90 3.15 5.60
N GLY A 37 -22.80 3.92 5.50
CA GLY A 37 -22.66 5.23 6.14
C GLY A 37 -22.44 5.14 7.66
N ASP A 38 -21.83 4.06 8.15
CA ASP A 38 -21.53 3.87 9.56
C ASP A 38 -20.34 4.77 9.98
N GLU A 39 -20.45 5.47 11.11
CA GLU A 39 -19.40 6.36 11.62
C GLU A 39 -18.06 5.68 11.91
N ARG A 40 -18.08 4.36 12.14
CA ARG A 40 -16.86 3.56 12.32
C ARG A 40 -15.98 3.52 11.08
N ALA A 41 -16.51 3.82 9.89
CA ALA A 41 -15.71 4.01 8.69
C ALA A 41 -14.72 5.17 8.84
N TYR A 42 -15.15 6.28 9.48
CA TYR A 42 -14.26 7.40 9.79
C TYR A 42 -13.15 6.98 10.78
N TRP A 43 -13.54 6.35 11.88
CA TRP A 43 -12.57 5.86 12.87
C TRP A 43 -11.52 4.94 12.25
N MET A 44 -11.91 4.05 11.34
CA MET A 44 -11.01 3.06 10.77
C MET A 44 -10.13 3.62 9.65
N HIS A 45 -10.61 4.56 8.83
CA HIS A 45 -9.96 4.94 7.57
C HIS A 45 -9.64 6.42 7.44
N GLU A 46 -10.39 7.30 8.13
CA GLU A 46 -10.42 8.72 7.80
C GLU A 46 -9.88 9.62 8.91
N GLN A 47 -9.40 9.04 10.02
CA GLN A 47 -8.72 9.82 11.05
C GLN A 47 -7.50 10.55 10.44
N PRO A 48 -7.26 11.80 10.83
CA PRO A 48 -6.08 12.53 10.37
C PRO A 48 -4.78 11.73 10.56
N ALA A 49 -3.90 11.81 9.59
CA ALA A 49 -2.60 11.14 9.56
C ALA A 49 -2.60 9.60 9.37
N LEU A 50 -3.74 8.92 9.24
CA LEU A 50 -3.76 7.51 8.83
C LEU A 50 -3.25 7.32 7.40
N VAL A 51 -3.64 8.23 6.49
CA VAL A 51 -3.14 8.26 5.11
C VAL A 51 -2.31 9.51 4.92
N GLN A 52 -1.06 9.35 4.52
CA GLN A 52 -0.14 10.47 4.36
C GLN A 52 0.59 10.38 3.02
N THR A 53 0.67 11.49 2.30
CA THR A 53 1.58 11.64 1.16
C THR A 53 2.85 12.34 1.64
N ARG A 54 4.02 11.79 1.30
CA ARG A 54 5.32 12.32 1.70
C ARG A 54 6.25 12.39 0.50
N ALA A 55 6.86 13.55 0.27
CA ALA A 55 7.90 13.69 -0.74
C ALA A 55 9.24 13.17 -0.19
N LEU A 56 10.05 12.59 -1.06
CA LEU A 56 11.45 12.25 -0.77
C LEU A 56 12.34 13.42 -1.23
N GLU A 57 12.23 14.55 -0.54
CA GLU A 57 12.96 15.77 -0.89
C GLU A 57 14.48 15.58 -0.86
N GLY A 58 15.18 16.27 -1.80
CA GLY A 58 16.63 16.20 -1.91
C GLY A 58 17.19 14.82 -2.33
N ARG A 59 16.35 13.94 -2.89
CA ARG A 59 16.72 12.58 -3.29
C ARG A 59 16.70 12.34 -4.81
N SER A 60 16.65 13.39 -5.62
CA SER A 60 16.57 13.27 -7.10
C SER A 60 17.66 12.35 -7.66
N THR A 61 18.92 12.58 -7.33
CA THR A 61 20.03 11.76 -7.81
C THR A 61 19.91 10.28 -7.41
N LEU A 62 19.41 9.99 -6.20
CA LEU A 62 19.13 8.61 -5.79
C LEU A 62 18.00 8.03 -6.64
N LEU A 63 16.90 8.78 -6.80
CA LEU A 63 15.75 8.32 -7.57
C LEU A 63 16.07 8.09 -9.04
N ASP A 64 16.97 8.89 -9.65
CA ASP A 64 17.46 8.66 -11.01
C ASP A 64 18.22 7.33 -11.13
N ARG A 65 19.14 7.06 -10.20
CA ARG A 65 19.88 5.78 -10.13
C ARG A 65 18.95 4.60 -9.86
N VAL A 66 17.98 4.77 -8.98
CA VAL A 66 16.95 3.75 -8.70
C VAL A 66 16.12 3.48 -9.95
N SER A 67 15.71 4.53 -10.66
CA SER A 67 14.93 4.41 -11.90
C SER A 67 15.68 3.62 -12.97
N GLU A 68 16.97 3.92 -13.17
CA GLU A 68 17.83 3.19 -14.11
C GLU A 68 17.93 1.71 -13.74
N ALA A 69 18.24 1.41 -12.48
CA ALA A 69 18.35 0.04 -11.98
C ALA A 69 17.04 -0.74 -12.09
N LEU A 70 15.90 -0.10 -11.77
CA LEU A 70 14.59 -0.72 -11.90
C LEU A 70 14.21 -0.98 -13.36
N ASN A 71 14.48 -0.05 -14.26
CA ASN A 71 14.22 -0.27 -15.70
C ASN A 71 15.01 -1.47 -16.22
N ALA A 72 16.30 -1.61 -15.86
CA ALA A 72 17.10 -2.77 -16.23
C ALA A 72 16.54 -4.11 -15.70
N LEU A 73 15.90 -4.08 -14.51
CA LEU A 73 15.19 -5.25 -13.97
C LEU A 73 13.91 -5.54 -14.74
N HIS A 74 13.11 -4.50 -15.02
CA HIS A 74 11.84 -4.63 -15.74
C HIS A 74 12.01 -5.14 -17.17
N ASP A 75 13.12 -4.80 -17.85
CA ASP A 75 13.44 -5.30 -19.19
C ASP A 75 13.64 -6.83 -19.23
N ARG A 76 13.89 -7.43 -18.06
CA ARG A 76 14.04 -8.88 -17.87
C ARG A 76 12.91 -9.51 -17.09
N SER A 77 11.90 -8.72 -16.71
CA SER A 77 10.76 -9.17 -15.92
C SER A 77 9.57 -9.48 -16.81
N SER A 78 8.76 -10.42 -16.40
CA SER A 78 7.52 -10.80 -17.07
C SER A 78 6.30 -10.30 -16.32
N PHE A 79 5.14 -10.41 -16.97
CA PHE A 79 3.84 -10.22 -16.32
C PHE A 79 3.64 -11.28 -15.23
N PRO A 80 3.33 -10.88 -13.97
CA PRO A 80 3.12 -11.84 -12.90
C PRO A 80 1.74 -12.50 -13.03
N LEU A 81 1.72 -13.84 -13.02
CA LEU A 81 0.48 -14.60 -13.05
C LEU A 81 -0.23 -14.52 -11.68
N ALA A 82 -1.57 -14.55 -11.71
CA ALA A 82 -2.43 -14.62 -10.51
C ALA A 82 -2.24 -13.48 -9.49
N GLN A 83 -1.80 -12.30 -9.93
CA GLN A 83 -1.67 -11.10 -9.10
C GLN A 83 -2.65 -10.00 -9.54
N SER A 84 -2.65 -8.88 -8.80
CA SER A 84 -3.53 -7.74 -9.07
C SER A 84 -3.17 -6.94 -10.31
N LEU A 85 -1.93 -7.04 -10.80
CA LEU A 85 -1.46 -6.32 -11.97
C LEU A 85 -2.20 -6.77 -13.24
N ARG A 86 -2.57 -5.81 -14.07
CA ARG A 86 -3.19 -5.99 -15.37
C ARG A 86 -2.39 -5.23 -16.41
N GLY A 87 -1.61 -5.94 -17.22
CA GLY A 87 -0.57 -5.37 -18.08
C GLY A 87 0.70 -4.98 -17.32
N GLY A 88 1.70 -4.48 -18.03
CA GLY A 88 2.98 -4.09 -17.43
C GLY A 88 3.87 -5.25 -16.94
N THR A 89 4.85 -4.93 -16.13
CA THR A 89 5.81 -5.89 -15.55
C THR A 89 5.99 -5.66 -14.06
N GLN A 90 6.36 -6.72 -13.33
CA GLN A 90 6.69 -6.66 -11.91
C GLN A 90 8.03 -7.36 -11.65
N THR A 91 8.87 -6.76 -10.81
CA THR A 91 10.12 -7.40 -10.41
C THR A 91 9.84 -8.66 -9.59
N PRO A 92 10.58 -9.76 -9.85
CA PRO A 92 10.47 -10.98 -9.05
C PRO A 92 11.09 -10.78 -7.66
N HIS A 93 10.64 -11.58 -6.70
CA HIS A 93 11.18 -11.63 -5.34
C HIS A 93 11.08 -10.31 -4.56
N ILE A 94 11.70 -10.26 -3.40
CA ILE A 94 11.74 -9.08 -2.53
C ILE A 94 12.81 -8.13 -3.03
N LEU A 95 12.44 -6.93 -3.46
CA LEU A 95 13.35 -5.93 -4.05
C LEU A 95 14.50 -5.58 -3.09
N PHE A 96 14.21 -5.36 -1.81
CA PHE A 96 15.23 -4.98 -0.82
C PHE A 96 16.06 -6.15 -0.27
N ALA A 97 15.83 -7.37 -0.73
CA ALA A 97 16.74 -8.50 -0.49
C ALA A 97 17.85 -8.60 -1.55
N ARG A 98 17.86 -7.71 -2.54
CA ARG A 98 18.87 -7.66 -3.59
C ARG A 98 20.16 -7.04 -3.08
N CYS A 99 21.29 -7.42 -3.72
CA CYS A 99 22.63 -6.98 -3.31
C CYS A 99 23.09 -5.64 -3.92
N GLU A 100 22.33 -5.07 -4.85
CA GLU A 100 22.70 -3.80 -5.50
C GLU A 100 22.62 -2.65 -4.49
N PRO A 101 23.73 -1.87 -4.30
CA PRO A 101 23.81 -0.83 -3.27
C PRO A 101 22.71 0.23 -3.35
N VAL A 102 22.23 0.53 -4.56
CA VAL A 102 21.17 1.52 -4.78
C VAL A 102 19.85 1.14 -4.09
N PHE A 103 19.54 -0.16 -3.99
CA PHE A 103 18.34 -0.63 -3.30
C PHE A 103 18.51 -0.62 -1.78
N ALA A 104 19.72 -0.82 -1.26
CA ALA A 104 20.01 -0.64 0.15
C ALA A 104 19.84 0.84 0.56
N GLU A 105 20.37 1.76 -0.25
CA GLU A 105 20.21 3.21 -0.02
C GLU A 105 18.74 3.64 -0.07
N LEU A 106 17.98 3.14 -1.04
CA LEU A 106 16.53 3.39 -1.13
C LEU A 106 15.78 2.81 0.08
N HIS A 107 16.11 1.60 0.50
CA HIS A 107 15.54 0.96 1.69
C HIS A 107 15.69 1.85 2.92
N ASP A 108 16.89 2.39 3.16
CA ASP A 108 17.16 3.23 4.33
C ASP A 108 16.34 4.52 4.31
N VAL A 109 16.19 5.14 3.14
CA VAL A 109 15.33 6.33 2.95
C VAL A 109 13.86 5.99 3.24
N ILE A 110 13.37 4.86 2.74
CA ILE A 110 11.99 4.42 2.98
C ILE A 110 11.77 4.10 4.46
N VAL A 111 12.69 3.39 5.10
CA VAL A 111 12.59 3.08 6.54
C VAL A 111 12.57 4.36 7.37
N HIS A 112 13.41 5.35 7.05
CA HIS A 112 13.38 6.65 7.70
C HIS A 112 12.01 7.35 7.54
N THR A 113 11.48 7.36 6.32
CA THR A 113 10.16 7.94 5.99
C THR A 113 9.03 7.23 6.74
N LEU A 114 9.08 5.89 6.84
CA LEU A 114 8.11 5.10 7.59
C LEU A 114 8.18 5.36 9.10
N ARG A 115 9.37 5.60 9.66
CA ARG A 115 9.52 6.01 11.07
C ARG A 115 8.85 7.36 11.32
N SER A 116 9.06 8.33 10.42
CA SER A 116 8.42 9.64 10.49
C SER A 116 6.90 9.55 10.32
N TYR A 117 6.41 8.69 9.43
CA TYR A 117 4.98 8.38 9.29
C TYR A 117 4.40 7.83 10.59
N ARG A 118 5.04 6.79 11.17
CA ARG A 118 4.60 6.15 12.41
C ARG A 118 4.53 7.15 13.57
N SER A 119 5.51 8.04 13.69
CA SER A 119 5.53 9.08 14.73
C SER A 119 4.38 10.07 14.63
N ALA A 120 3.88 10.32 13.41
CA ALA A 120 2.76 11.22 13.14
C ALA A 120 1.38 10.56 13.23
N LEU A 121 1.31 9.25 13.44
CA LEU A 121 0.04 8.54 13.62
C LEU A 121 -0.70 9.02 14.87
N PRO A 122 -2.05 8.93 14.90
CA PRO A 122 -2.85 9.10 16.10
C PRO A 122 -2.32 8.25 17.28
N PRO A 123 -2.70 8.54 18.52
CA PRO A 123 -2.37 7.71 19.67
C PRO A 123 -2.71 6.23 19.44
N SER A 124 -2.00 5.35 20.18
CA SER A 124 -2.30 3.90 20.15
C SER A 124 -3.75 3.64 20.55
N ASP A 125 -4.38 2.74 19.83
CA ASP A 125 -5.75 2.28 20.05
C ASP A 125 -5.75 0.74 19.91
N GLU A 126 -6.04 0.05 21.00
CA GLU A 126 -5.91 -1.41 21.10
C GLU A 126 -6.85 -2.18 20.16
N ILE A 127 -7.96 -1.57 19.78
CA ILE A 127 -8.94 -2.22 18.88
C ILE A 127 -8.76 -1.81 17.42
N HIS A 128 -8.07 -0.71 17.13
CA HIS A 128 -7.87 -0.26 15.76
C HIS A 128 -6.87 -1.15 15.02
N PRO A 129 -7.17 -1.63 13.80
CA PRO A 129 -6.33 -2.60 13.09
C PRO A 129 -4.89 -2.13 12.81
N LEU A 130 -4.65 -0.83 12.66
CA LEU A 130 -3.32 -0.25 12.50
C LEU A 130 -2.76 0.28 13.84
N LEU A 131 -3.53 1.10 14.56
CA LEU A 131 -3.01 1.86 15.72
C LEU A 131 -2.62 0.97 16.90
N ARG A 132 -3.17 -0.25 17.02
CA ARG A 132 -2.72 -1.26 18.00
C ARG A 132 -1.24 -1.64 17.84
N TYR A 133 -0.69 -1.44 16.65
CA TYR A 133 0.72 -1.72 16.34
C TYR A 133 1.60 -0.48 16.32
N ARG A 134 1.04 0.71 16.60
CA ARG A 134 1.77 1.98 16.53
C ARG A 134 3.09 1.94 17.28
N ASP A 135 3.08 1.42 18.48
CA ASP A 135 4.24 1.40 19.39
C ASP A 135 5.00 0.05 19.37
N LYS A 136 4.60 -0.87 18.50
CA LYS A 136 5.30 -2.16 18.29
C LYS A 136 6.44 -2.00 17.28
N PRO A 137 7.43 -2.90 17.27
CA PRO A 137 8.45 -2.92 16.21
C PRO A 137 7.83 -3.19 14.83
N TRP A 138 8.16 -2.37 13.84
CA TRP A 138 7.76 -2.57 12.46
C TRP A 138 8.91 -3.11 11.62
N ARG A 139 8.58 -3.94 10.64
CA ARG A 139 9.51 -4.43 9.63
C ARG A 139 8.86 -4.39 8.26
N LEU A 140 9.66 -4.24 7.21
CA LEU A 140 9.19 -4.43 5.84
C LEU A 140 8.95 -5.92 5.59
N GLY A 141 7.71 -6.26 5.25
CA GLY A 141 7.30 -7.66 4.97
C GLY A 141 7.48 -8.03 3.51
N GLY A 142 7.43 -7.06 2.59
CA GLY A 142 7.60 -7.26 1.15
C GLY A 142 7.94 -5.96 0.44
N SER A 143 8.56 -6.08 -0.73
CA SER A 143 8.87 -4.95 -1.59
C SER A 143 9.05 -5.44 -3.03
N TRP A 144 8.48 -4.73 -3.97
CA TRP A 144 8.60 -5.00 -5.40
C TRP A 144 8.43 -3.71 -6.18
N SER A 145 8.85 -3.70 -7.43
CA SER A 145 8.60 -2.61 -8.35
C SER A 145 7.63 -3.06 -9.43
N VAL A 146 6.79 -2.13 -9.86
CA VAL A 146 5.85 -2.31 -10.97
C VAL A 146 6.13 -1.24 -12.00
N ARG A 147 6.17 -1.63 -13.28
CA ARG A 147 6.23 -0.73 -14.42
C ARG A 147 4.97 -0.91 -15.26
N LEU A 148 4.16 0.13 -15.36
CA LEU A 148 3.02 0.22 -16.25
C LEU A 148 3.49 0.85 -17.56
N ASN A 149 3.12 0.24 -18.69
CA ASN A 149 3.58 0.71 -20.02
C ASN A 149 2.54 1.62 -20.72
N GLY A 150 1.44 1.95 -20.04
CA GLY A 150 0.32 2.67 -20.64
C GLY A 150 -0.73 1.74 -21.26
N GLY A 151 -1.58 2.27 -22.13
CA GLY A 151 -2.56 1.43 -22.86
C GLY A 151 -3.65 0.78 -22.00
N GLY A 152 -3.87 1.27 -20.78
CA GLY A 152 -4.86 0.70 -19.85
C GLY A 152 -4.27 -0.22 -18.78
N ASP A 153 -2.96 -0.37 -18.73
CA ASP A 153 -2.27 -1.09 -17.64
C ASP A 153 -2.65 -0.53 -16.29
N HIS A 154 -3.01 -1.38 -15.35
CA HIS A 154 -3.47 -0.95 -14.01
C HIS A 154 -3.34 -2.07 -12.98
N HIS A 155 -3.50 -1.72 -11.72
CA HIS A 155 -3.78 -2.68 -10.65
C HIS A 155 -5.29 -2.84 -10.46
N ALA A 156 -5.78 -4.08 -10.44
CA ALA A 156 -7.12 -4.36 -9.94
C ALA A 156 -7.17 -4.04 -8.43
N SER A 157 -8.35 -3.65 -7.95
CA SER A 157 -8.56 -3.42 -6.51
C SER A 157 -8.18 -4.67 -5.72
N HIS A 158 -7.33 -4.51 -4.71
CA HIS A 158 -6.82 -5.61 -3.89
C HIS A 158 -6.40 -5.11 -2.50
N ILE A 159 -6.09 -6.04 -1.63
CA ILE A 159 -5.53 -5.80 -0.29
C ILE A 159 -4.23 -6.56 -0.13
N HIS A 160 -3.45 -6.18 0.86
CA HIS A 160 -2.23 -6.90 1.30
C HIS A 160 -2.48 -7.54 2.67
N PRO A 161 -3.06 -8.76 2.72
CA PRO A 161 -3.57 -9.36 3.96
C PRO A 161 -2.47 -9.71 4.97
N GLN A 162 -1.21 -9.71 4.56
CA GLN A 162 -0.06 -9.98 5.42
C GLN A 162 0.61 -8.72 5.96
N GLY A 163 0.08 -7.53 5.66
CA GLY A 163 0.67 -6.26 6.04
C GLY A 163 -0.32 -5.36 6.76
N ILE A 164 0.10 -4.74 7.86
CA ILE A 164 -0.70 -3.74 8.59
C ILE A 164 -0.76 -2.40 7.85
N ILE A 165 0.18 -2.16 6.93
CA ILE A 165 0.27 -0.95 6.10
C ILE A 165 0.81 -1.32 4.73
N SER A 166 0.36 -0.62 3.72
CA SER A 166 0.89 -0.65 2.36
C SER A 166 1.24 0.77 1.92
N SER A 167 2.30 0.90 1.11
CA SER A 167 2.69 2.19 0.54
C SER A 167 3.11 2.03 -0.91
N ALA A 168 2.98 3.09 -1.69
CA ALA A 168 3.48 3.18 -3.04
C ALA A 168 4.46 4.36 -3.15
N LEU A 169 5.62 4.12 -3.76
CA LEU A 169 6.56 5.16 -4.15
C LEU A 169 6.52 5.31 -5.67
N TYR A 170 6.18 6.48 -6.14
CA TYR A 170 6.18 6.82 -7.56
C TYR A 170 7.57 7.33 -7.96
N ILE A 171 8.33 6.52 -8.68
CA ILE A 171 9.68 6.84 -9.16
C ILE A 171 9.60 7.63 -10.46
N GLN A 172 8.75 7.19 -11.39
CA GLN A 172 8.46 7.86 -12.66
C GLN A 172 6.95 8.00 -12.82
N LEU A 173 6.53 9.16 -13.24
CA LEU A 173 5.14 9.41 -13.64
C LEU A 173 5.11 9.69 -15.14
N PRO A 174 4.02 9.33 -15.85
CA PRO A 174 3.85 9.73 -17.23
C PRO A 174 3.82 11.26 -17.31
N GLU A 175 4.36 11.79 -18.40
CA GLU A 175 4.19 13.22 -18.68
C GLU A 175 2.70 13.57 -18.64
N ALA A 176 2.37 14.65 -17.94
CA ALA A 176 0.99 15.11 -17.88
C ALA A 176 0.53 15.40 -19.31
N SER A 177 -0.30 14.52 -19.87
CA SER A 177 -0.94 14.84 -21.14
C SER A 177 -1.73 16.11 -20.92
N SER A 178 -1.36 17.20 -21.59
CA SER A 178 -2.15 18.42 -21.64
C SER A 178 -3.52 18.04 -22.23
N ARG A 179 -4.46 17.69 -21.34
CA ARG A 179 -5.87 17.58 -21.75
C ARG A 179 -6.30 19.00 -22.10
N ASN A 180 -6.24 19.33 -23.38
CA ASN A 180 -6.97 20.45 -23.93
C ASN A 180 -8.43 20.26 -23.52
N ASN A 181 -8.87 21.04 -22.53
CA ASN A 181 -10.28 21.27 -22.30
C ASN A 181 -10.84 21.94 -23.56
N LYS A 182 -11.55 21.16 -24.40
CA LYS A 182 -12.52 21.67 -25.34
C LYS A 182 -13.90 21.38 -24.83
#